data_ee896d4cad9bbaec57ac57b34dfc4a49
#
_entry.id   ee896d4cad9bbaec57ac57b34dfc4a49
#
_cell.length_a   1.000
_cell.length_b   1.000
_cell.length_c   1.000
_cell.angle_alpha   90.00
_cell.angle_beta   90.00
_cell.angle_gamma   90.00
#
_symmetry.space_group_name_H-M   'P 1'
#
loop_
_entity.id
_entity.type
_entity.pdbx_description
1 polymer ?
#
loop_
_entity_poly.entity_id
_entity_poly.type
_entity_poly.pdbx_seq_one_letter_code
_entity_poly.pdbx_strand_id
1 'polypeptide(L)'
;MKEYRISDLPGTCGITQTMVLNHNPLTKSKYRVHLLALGDVGTTILIGLRLLGADIIESIGISDLNEKNMARLEMEINQIRYPFAQWPDAGMPVLPRIYVADQEHLFDCDVFIFCASKGVPPLGAKGDVRMAQLEANSSLVSHFAELAKKVHYQGLFCEVSDPVDPLAKVFLKKSGLHPTQVQGFGLGVM
;
A
#
# COMPACT_ATOMS: atom_id res chain seq x y z
N MET A 1 0.23 7.23 38.93
CA MET A 1 0.69 6.81 37.60
C MET A 1 0.71 8.06 36.73
N LYS A 2 1.86 8.39 36.09
CA LYS A 2 1.93 9.57 35.21
C LYS A 2 1.19 9.22 33.92
N GLU A 3 0.12 9.93 33.60
CA GLU A 3 -0.55 9.77 32.30
C GLU A 3 0.35 10.38 31.22
N TYR A 4 0.72 9.57 30.25
CA TYR A 4 1.41 10.01 29.04
C TYR A 4 0.40 10.12 27.92
N ARG A 5 0.33 11.29 27.30
CA ARG A 5 -0.47 11.48 26.06
C ARG A 5 0.43 11.14 24.86
N ILE A 6 -0.18 10.66 23.79
CA ILE A 6 0.54 10.39 22.53
C ILE A 6 1.27 11.64 22.04
N SER A 7 0.71 12.83 22.27
CA SER A 7 1.33 14.13 21.96
C SER A 7 2.65 14.39 22.72
N ASP A 8 2.89 13.70 23.84
CA ASP A 8 4.08 13.92 24.66
C ASP A 8 5.26 12.99 24.24
N LEU A 9 4.96 11.96 23.44
CA LEU A 9 5.96 11.00 22.96
C LEU A 9 7.06 11.63 22.09
N PRO A 10 6.80 12.59 21.19
CA PRO A 10 7.86 13.21 20.39
C PRO A 10 8.98 13.81 21.24
N GLY A 11 8.63 14.49 22.33
CA GLY A 11 9.62 15.11 23.24
C GLY A 11 10.42 14.10 24.04
N THR A 12 9.83 12.97 24.43
CA THR A 12 10.51 11.90 25.21
C THR A 12 11.38 10.99 24.32
N CYS A 13 11.05 10.85 23.04
CA CYS A 13 11.80 9.99 22.11
C CYS A 13 12.83 10.76 21.27
N GLY A 14 13.05 12.06 21.51
CA GLY A 14 13.95 12.89 20.71
C GLY A 14 13.44 13.15 19.27
N ILE A 15 12.18 12.85 19.01
CA ILE A 15 11.52 13.14 17.72
C ILE A 15 11.10 14.59 17.74
N THR A 16 11.68 15.40 16.88
CA THR A 16 11.28 16.81 16.76
C THR A 16 9.92 16.93 16.08
N GLN A 17 9.17 17.95 16.45
CA GLN A 17 7.88 18.28 15.81
C GLN A 17 8.03 18.41 14.29
N THR A 18 9.17 18.86 13.81
CA THR A 18 9.54 18.94 12.39
C THR A 18 9.61 17.55 11.74
N MET A 19 10.05 16.50 12.46
CA MET A 19 10.06 15.14 11.93
C MET A 19 8.66 14.55 11.78
N VAL A 20 7.72 14.96 12.63
CA VAL A 20 6.31 14.53 12.58
C VAL A 20 5.52 15.33 11.55
N LEU A 21 5.87 16.61 11.34
CA LEU A 21 5.16 17.53 10.44
C LEU A 21 5.69 17.52 9.00
N ASN A 22 6.85 16.90 8.75
CA ASN A 22 7.37 16.71 7.39
C ASN A 22 6.67 15.59 6.60
N HIS A 23 5.48 15.17 7.02
CA HIS A 23 4.57 14.55 6.08
C HIS A 23 4.21 15.58 5.02
N ASN A 24 4.45 15.25 3.76
CA ASN A 24 3.95 16.06 2.66
C ASN A 24 2.47 16.38 2.95
N PRO A 25 2.13 17.65 3.18
CA PRO A 25 0.73 17.98 3.40
C PRO A 25 -0.05 17.47 2.20
N LEU A 26 -1.23 16.94 2.42
CA LEU A 26 -2.15 16.56 1.37
C LEU A 26 -2.35 17.78 0.46
N THR A 27 -1.64 17.81 -0.67
CA THR A 27 -1.63 18.96 -1.59
C THR A 27 -2.66 18.83 -2.69
N LYS A 28 -3.19 17.61 -2.86
CA LYS A 28 -4.20 17.28 -3.87
C LYS A 28 -5.54 17.00 -3.19
N SER A 29 -6.62 17.26 -3.90
CA SER A 29 -7.96 16.86 -3.46
C SER A 29 -8.16 15.35 -3.54
N LYS A 30 -7.54 14.69 -4.51
CA LYS A 30 -7.59 13.23 -4.70
C LYS A 30 -6.25 12.68 -5.17
N TYR A 31 -6.01 11.41 -4.86
CA TYR A 31 -4.76 10.70 -5.08
C TYR A 31 -4.96 9.47 -5.95
N ARG A 32 -3.99 9.18 -6.81
CA ARG A 32 -3.91 7.91 -7.56
C ARG A 32 -3.19 6.88 -6.72
N VAL A 33 -3.80 5.72 -6.58
CA VAL A 33 -3.25 4.59 -5.81
C VAL A 33 -2.95 3.44 -6.77
N HIS A 34 -1.76 2.85 -6.69
CA HIS A 34 -1.49 1.58 -7.37
C HIS A 34 -1.31 0.47 -6.34
N LEU A 35 -1.86 -0.70 -6.65
CA LEU A 35 -1.81 -1.90 -5.81
C LEU A 35 -1.17 -3.04 -6.58
N LEU A 36 -0.10 -3.60 -6.03
CA LEU A 36 0.63 -4.71 -6.59
C LEU A 36 0.30 -6.01 -5.84
N ALA A 37 -0.04 -7.03 -6.61
CA ALA A 37 -0.44 -8.37 -6.21
C ALA A 37 -1.85 -8.46 -5.59
N LEU A 38 -2.67 -9.27 -6.26
CA LEU A 38 -4.11 -9.43 -6.03
C LEU A 38 -4.45 -10.80 -5.44
N GLY A 39 -3.62 -11.25 -4.49
CA GLY A 39 -3.97 -12.36 -3.59
C GLY A 39 -5.08 -11.97 -2.62
N ASP A 40 -5.30 -12.77 -1.57
CA ASP A 40 -6.38 -12.53 -0.61
C ASP A 40 -6.27 -11.15 0.06
N VAL A 41 -5.07 -10.78 0.51
CA VAL A 41 -4.82 -9.48 1.16
C VAL A 41 -5.01 -8.34 0.17
N GLY A 42 -4.35 -8.40 -0.99
CA GLY A 42 -4.44 -7.34 -2.00
C GLY A 42 -5.87 -7.14 -2.52
N THR A 43 -6.61 -8.23 -2.76
CA THR A 43 -8.02 -8.13 -3.19
C THR A 43 -8.90 -7.51 -2.10
N THR A 44 -8.66 -7.87 -0.83
CA THR A 44 -9.40 -7.28 0.31
C THR A 44 -9.12 -5.79 0.43
N ILE A 45 -7.86 -5.37 0.31
CA ILE A 45 -7.46 -3.96 0.30
C ILE A 45 -8.11 -3.23 -0.88
N LEU A 46 -8.10 -3.82 -2.08
CA LEU A 46 -8.72 -3.24 -3.27
C LEU A 46 -10.20 -2.92 -3.06
N ILE A 47 -10.94 -3.87 -2.49
CA ILE A 47 -12.36 -3.67 -2.17
C ILE A 47 -12.55 -2.55 -1.13
N GLY A 48 -11.73 -2.57 -0.07
CA GLY A 48 -11.76 -1.54 0.96
C GLY A 48 -11.48 -0.14 0.41
N LEU A 49 -10.43 0.01 -0.41
CA LEU A 49 -10.09 1.28 -1.05
C LEU A 49 -11.19 1.76 -2.00
N ARG A 50 -11.80 0.84 -2.76
CA ARG A 50 -12.93 1.17 -3.64
C ARG A 50 -14.13 1.73 -2.88
N LEU A 51 -14.50 1.10 -1.77
CA LEU A 51 -15.70 1.45 -1.00
C LEU A 51 -15.49 2.65 -0.07
N LEU A 52 -14.30 2.79 0.51
CA LEU A 52 -14.04 3.78 1.56
C LEU A 52 -13.23 4.99 1.06
N GLY A 53 -12.62 4.90 -0.10
CA GLY A 53 -11.68 5.90 -0.60
C GLY A 53 -12.29 7.01 -1.46
N ALA A 54 -13.60 7.04 -1.65
CA ALA A 54 -14.25 7.95 -2.62
C ALA A 54 -13.93 9.44 -2.45
N ASP A 55 -13.68 9.86 -1.21
CA ASP A 55 -13.39 11.28 -0.92
C ASP A 55 -11.95 11.67 -1.25
N ILE A 56 -11.02 10.72 -1.21
CA ILE A 56 -9.58 10.99 -1.31
C ILE A 56 -8.88 10.24 -2.44
N ILE A 57 -9.50 9.21 -3.00
CA ILE A 57 -8.92 8.42 -4.10
C ILE A 57 -9.59 8.81 -5.42
N GLU A 58 -8.77 9.16 -6.40
CA GLU A 58 -9.20 9.43 -7.78
C GLU A 58 -9.40 8.13 -8.56
N SER A 59 -8.40 7.28 -8.53
CA SER A 59 -8.37 6.03 -9.27
C SER A 59 -7.42 5.03 -8.61
N ILE A 60 -7.65 3.73 -8.89
CA ILE A 60 -6.85 2.63 -8.37
C ILE A 60 -6.33 1.81 -9.55
N GLY A 61 -5.02 1.85 -9.76
CA GLY A 61 -4.33 0.96 -10.68
C GLY A 61 -4.01 -0.37 -10.02
N ILE A 62 -4.27 -1.47 -10.70
CA ILE A 62 -3.97 -2.82 -10.21
C ILE A 62 -2.94 -3.50 -11.08
N SER A 63 -2.03 -4.25 -10.47
CA SER A 63 -1.01 -5.05 -11.17
C SER A 63 -0.82 -6.40 -10.49
N ASP A 64 -0.76 -7.47 -11.29
CA ASP A 64 -0.53 -8.85 -10.85
C ASP A 64 0.11 -9.65 -11.98
N LEU A 65 0.69 -10.80 -11.67
CA LEU A 65 1.20 -11.74 -12.68
C LEU A 65 0.07 -12.46 -13.42
N ASN A 66 -1.12 -12.53 -12.84
CA ASN A 66 -2.28 -13.19 -13.41
C ASN A 66 -3.19 -12.20 -14.15
N GLU A 67 -2.94 -12.04 -15.45
CA GLU A 67 -3.72 -11.13 -16.31
C GLU A 67 -5.22 -11.42 -16.30
N LYS A 68 -5.62 -12.69 -16.25
CA LYS A 68 -7.05 -13.06 -16.20
C LYS A 68 -7.70 -12.60 -14.90
N ASN A 69 -6.96 -12.70 -13.78
CA ASN A 69 -7.45 -12.22 -12.50
C ASN A 69 -7.56 -10.70 -12.47
N MET A 70 -6.58 -9.98 -13.03
CA MET A 70 -6.65 -8.52 -13.17
C MET A 70 -7.88 -8.08 -13.98
N ALA A 71 -8.08 -8.66 -15.17
CA ALA A 71 -9.22 -8.32 -16.02
C ALA A 71 -10.57 -8.63 -15.34
N ARG A 72 -10.65 -9.75 -14.61
CA ARG A 72 -11.83 -10.11 -13.82
C ARG A 72 -12.10 -9.09 -12.71
N LEU A 73 -11.09 -8.77 -11.91
CA LEU A 73 -11.24 -7.84 -10.79
C LEU A 73 -11.53 -6.42 -11.26
N GLU A 74 -10.88 -5.95 -12.33
CA GLU A 74 -11.22 -4.66 -12.94
C GLU A 74 -12.71 -4.59 -13.29
N MET A 75 -13.22 -5.62 -13.96
CA MET A 75 -14.63 -5.66 -14.37
C MET A 75 -15.57 -5.77 -13.17
N GLU A 76 -15.34 -6.73 -12.26
CA GLU A 76 -16.24 -7.02 -11.14
C GLU A 76 -16.27 -5.87 -10.12
N ILE A 77 -15.10 -5.37 -9.71
CA ILE A 77 -15.02 -4.34 -8.66
C ILE A 77 -15.55 -2.98 -9.16
N ASN A 78 -15.39 -2.66 -10.44
CA ASN A 78 -16.00 -1.45 -11.00
C ASN A 78 -17.54 -1.48 -11.01
N GLN A 79 -18.17 -2.65 -10.91
CA GLN A 79 -19.62 -2.80 -10.81
C GLN A 79 -20.15 -2.60 -9.39
N ILE A 80 -19.27 -2.62 -8.37
CA ILE A 80 -19.67 -2.39 -6.97
C ILE A 80 -20.15 -0.94 -6.85
N ARG A 81 -21.36 -0.79 -6.26
CA ARG A 81 -21.96 0.49 -5.90
C ARG A 81 -21.98 0.63 -4.37
N TYR A 82 -22.23 1.85 -3.90
CA TYR A 82 -22.45 2.05 -2.47
C TYR A 82 -23.60 1.17 -1.98
N PRO A 83 -23.41 0.49 -0.84
CA PRO A 83 -24.51 -0.19 -0.18
C PRO A 83 -25.63 0.81 0.13
N PHE A 84 -26.86 0.41 -0.14
CA PHE A 84 -28.05 1.23 0.09
C PHE A 84 -28.18 2.52 -0.76
N ALA A 85 -27.35 2.70 -1.80
CA ALA A 85 -27.55 3.77 -2.75
C ALA A 85 -28.91 3.63 -3.42
N GLN A 86 -29.79 4.61 -3.19
CA GLN A 86 -31.08 4.67 -3.88
C GLN A 86 -30.86 5.15 -5.32
N TRP A 87 -31.64 4.65 -6.23
CA TRP A 87 -31.65 5.10 -7.62
C TRP A 87 -32.59 6.31 -7.80
N PRO A 88 -32.16 7.36 -8.48
CA PRO A 88 -30.81 7.67 -8.96
C PRO A 88 -29.83 8.03 -7.84
N ASP A 89 -28.53 7.81 -8.02
CA ASP A 89 -27.44 7.98 -7.03
C ASP A 89 -27.24 9.46 -6.59
N ALA A 90 -28.31 10.18 -6.35
CA ALA A 90 -28.30 11.61 -6.06
C ALA A 90 -27.51 11.91 -4.78
N GLY A 91 -26.37 12.57 -4.94
CA GLY A 91 -25.54 13.04 -3.83
C GLY A 91 -24.53 12.03 -3.27
N MET A 92 -24.42 10.82 -3.84
CA MET A 92 -23.37 9.88 -3.42
C MET A 92 -22.05 10.19 -4.13
N PRO A 93 -20.90 10.10 -3.42
CA PRO A 93 -19.60 10.32 -4.03
C PRO A 93 -19.32 9.24 -5.10
N VAL A 94 -18.66 9.65 -6.17
CA VAL A 94 -18.25 8.73 -7.24
C VAL A 94 -17.12 7.85 -6.71
N LEU A 95 -17.33 6.52 -6.73
CA LEU A 95 -16.32 5.55 -6.32
C LEU A 95 -15.09 5.60 -7.25
N PRO A 96 -13.86 5.48 -6.73
CA PRO A 96 -12.65 5.54 -7.54
C PRO A 96 -12.63 4.43 -8.58
N ARG A 97 -12.34 4.79 -9.84
CA ARG A 97 -12.25 3.82 -10.95
C ARG A 97 -11.06 2.89 -10.74
N ILE A 98 -11.25 1.60 -11.01
CA ILE A 98 -10.18 0.59 -11.06
C ILE A 98 -9.79 0.37 -12.51
N TYR A 99 -8.49 0.24 -12.76
CA TYR A 99 -7.92 -0.06 -14.08
C TYR A 99 -6.66 -0.93 -13.93
N VAL A 100 -6.34 -1.71 -14.95
CA VAL A 100 -5.08 -2.45 -15.01
C VAL A 100 -3.95 -1.45 -15.27
N ALA A 101 -3.01 -1.36 -14.34
CA ALA A 101 -1.85 -0.48 -14.48
C ALA A 101 -0.83 -1.12 -15.44
N ASP A 102 -0.33 -0.31 -16.37
CA ASP A 102 0.76 -0.70 -17.25
C ASP A 102 2.04 -0.89 -16.44
N GLN A 103 2.80 -1.93 -16.73
CA GLN A 103 4.06 -2.23 -16.02
C GLN A 103 5.12 -1.14 -16.19
N GLU A 104 5.14 -0.46 -17.34
CA GLU A 104 6.07 0.66 -17.59
C GLU A 104 5.71 1.89 -16.76
N HIS A 105 4.43 2.04 -16.39
CA HIS A 105 3.85 3.16 -15.64
C HIS A 105 3.44 2.79 -14.21
N LEU A 106 4.04 1.72 -13.68
CA LEU A 106 3.64 1.15 -12.38
C LEU A 106 3.77 2.15 -11.22
N PHE A 107 4.76 3.05 -11.29
CA PHE A 107 4.99 4.11 -10.29
C PHE A 107 4.39 5.47 -10.65
N ASP A 108 3.54 5.56 -11.69
CA ASP A 108 2.82 6.79 -12.04
C ASP A 108 1.62 7.02 -11.11
N CYS A 109 1.86 6.99 -9.81
CA CYS A 109 0.86 7.10 -8.76
C CYS A 109 1.38 7.91 -7.57
N ASP A 110 0.47 8.36 -6.72
CA ASP A 110 0.80 9.07 -5.48
C ASP A 110 1.07 8.10 -4.32
N VAL A 111 0.40 6.94 -4.34
CA VAL A 111 0.55 5.90 -3.33
C VAL A 111 0.71 4.55 -4.01
N PHE A 112 1.78 3.86 -3.68
CA PHE A 112 2.05 2.50 -4.18
C PHE A 112 1.95 1.49 -3.03
N ILE A 113 1.03 0.54 -3.14
CA ILE A 113 0.78 -0.50 -2.13
C ILE A 113 1.37 -1.83 -2.60
N PHE A 114 2.30 -2.35 -1.83
CA PHE A 114 3.01 -3.59 -2.13
C PHE A 114 2.49 -4.74 -1.28
N CYS A 115 1.78 -5.68 -1.91
CA CYS A 115 1.23 -6.89 -1.26
C CYS A 115 1.86 -8.18 -1.81
N ALA A 116 2.90 -8.08 -2.65
CA ALA A 116 3.46 -9.24 -3.32
C ALA A 116 4.32 -10.08 -2.38
N SER A 117 4.13 -11.40 -2.42
CA SER A 117 4.91 -12.37 -1.67
C SER A 117 5.24 -13.58 -2.53
N LYS A 118 6.42 -14.16 -2.35
CA LYS A 118 6.83 -15.41 -3.02
C LYS A 118 6.20 -16.66 -2.41
N GLY A 119 5.40 -16.51 -1.39
CA GLY A 119 4.68 -17.61 -0.75
C GLY A 119 4.70 -17.52 0.77
N VAL A 120 3.72 -18.17 1.37
CA VAL A 120 3.64 -18.38 2.82
C VAL A 120 4.13 -19.79 3.11
N PRO A 121 5.07 -19.99 4.04
CA PRO A 121 5.47 -21.34 4.45
C PRO A 121 4.26 -22.16 4.90
N PRO A 122 4.23 -23.47 4.62
CA PRO A 122 3.11 -24.31 5.01
C PRO A 122 2.96 -24.37 6.53
N LEU A 123 1.73 -24.56 7.00
CA LEU A 123 1.43 -24.75 8.42
C LEU A 123 2.27 -25.89 8.98
N GLY A 124 3.00 -25.63 10.08
CA GLY A 124 3.91 -26.60 10.70
C GLY A 124 5.33 -26.63 10.13
N ALA A 125 5.70 -25.70 9.26
CA ALA A 125 7.09 -25.56 8.82
C ALA A 125 8.03 -25.39 10.02
N LYS A 126 9.11 -26.18 10.03
CA LYS A 126 10.13 -26.11 11.10
C LYS A 126 11.11 -24.97 10.79
N GLY A 127 11.50 -24.19 11.80
CA GLY A 127 12.45 -23.10 11.67
C GLY A 127 11.82 -21.72 11.84
N ASP A 128 12.61 -20.67 11.60
CA ASP A 128 12.13 -19.29 11.66
C ASP A 128 11.42 -18.93 10.34
N VAL A 129 10.10 -19.05 10.37
CA VAL A 129 9.23 -18.77 9.24
C VAL A 129 9.39 -17.32 8.73
N ARG A 130 9.58 -16.37 9.65
CA ARG A 130 9.75 -14.95 9.27
C ARG A 130 11.06 -14.67 8.57
N MET A 131 12.13 -15.35 9.00
CA MET A 131 13.44 -15.21 8.32
C MET A 131 13.42 -15.85 6.92
N ALA A 132 12.76 -16.99 6.76
CA ALA A 132 12.59 -17.61 5.44
C ALA A 132 11.76 -16.73 4.49
N GLN A 133 10.70 -16.10 5.00
CA GLN A 133 9.91 -15.14 4.23
C GLN A 133 10.72 -13.89 3.87
N LEU A 134 11.51 -13.37 4.80
CA LEU A 134 12.38 -12.23 4.55
C LEU A 134 13.35 -12.50 3.41
N GLU A 135 14.03 -13.65 3.43
CA GLU A 135 14.96 -14.04 2.37
C GLU A 135 14.26 -14.16 1.02
N ALA A 136 13.13 -14.86 0.98
CA ALA A 136 12.34 -15.05 -0.24
C ALA A 136 11.81 -13.72 -0.82
N ASN A 137 11.30 -12.82 0.02
CA ASN A 137 10.67 -11.58 -0.40
C ASN A 137 11.65 -10.42 -0.61
N SER A 138 12.84 -10.44 0.01
CA SER A 138 13.84 -9.37 -0.11
C SER A 138 14.26 -9.11 -1.56
N SER A 139 14.42 -10.17 -2.37
CA SER A 139 14.77 -10.03 -3.79
C SER A 139 13.66 -9.35 -4.59
N LEU A 140 12.40 -9.67 -4.27
CA LEU A 140 11.22 -9.10 -4.92
C LEU A 140 11.11 -7.60 -4.58
N VAL A 141 11.13 -7.26 -3.29
CA VAL A 141 11.10 -5.87 -2.80
C VAL A 141 12.27 -5.06 -3.37
N SER A 142 13.48 -5.65 -3.44
CA SER A 142 14.65 -4.98 -4.03
C SER A 142 14.43 -4.62 -5.49
N HIS A 143 13.81 -5.50 -6.28
CA HIS A 143 13.50 -5.23 -7.68
C HIS A 143 12.59 -4.00 -7.83
N PHE A 144 11.49 -3.93 -7.07
CA PHE A 144 10.59 -2.77 -7.10
C PHE A 144 11.23 -1.50 -6.54
N ALA A 145 12.11 -1.62 -5.55
CA ALA A 145 12.87 -0.48 -5.04
C ALA A 145 13.80 0.12 -6.10
N GLU A 146 14.44 -0.71 -6.91
CA GLU A 146 15.28 -0.26 -8.03
C GLU A 146 14.44 0.40 -9.14
N LEU A 147 13.25 -0.13 -9.43
CA LEU A 147 12.31 0.51 -10.37
C LEU A 147 11.88 1.88 -9.85
N ALA A 148 11.45 1.98 -8.59
CA ALA A 148 11.08 3.26 -7.96
C ALA A 148 12.22 4.28 -8.02
N LYS A 149 13.46 3.85 -7.77
CA LYS A 149 14.64 4.68 -7.88
C LYS A 149 14.87 5.17 -9.32
N LYS A 150 14.76 4.27 -10.30
CA LYS A 150 14.96 4.58 -11.72
C LYS A 150 14.01 5.65 -12.22
N VAL A 151 12.76 5.62 -11.77
CA VAL A 151 11.75 6.61 -12.17
C VAL A 151 11.68 7.83 -11.24
N HIS A 152 12.58 7.92 -10.24
CA HIS A 152 12.59 8.99 -9.24
C HIS A 152 11.23 9.16 -8.54
N TYR A 153 10.64 8.05 -8.11
CA TYR A 153 9.33 8.04 -7.46
C TYR A 153 9.26 9.03 -6.28
N GLN A 154 8.21 9.85 -6.27
CA GLN A 154 8.02 10.90 -5.25
C GLN A 154 6.84 10.61 -4.31
N GLY A 155 6.09 9.54 -4.57
CA GLY A 155 4.92 9.18 -3.79
C GLY A 155 5.24 8.40 -2.51
N LEU A 156 4.19 7.90 -1.88
CA LEU A 156 4.25 7.06 -0.69
C LEU A 156 4.31 5.58 -1.09
N PHE A 157 5.28 4.86 -0.58
CA PHE A 157 5.36 3.39 -0.68
C PHE A 157 4.83 2.74 0.60
N CYS A 158 3.84 1.87 0.45
CA CYS A 158 3.18 1.14 1.53
C CYS A 158 3.56 -0.34 1.47
N GLU A 159 4.36 -0.81 2.43
CA GLU A 159 4.72 -2.22 2.57
C GLU A 159 3.66 -2.96 3.37
N VAL A 160 3.09 -4.02 2.80
CA VAL A 160 2.07 -4.87 3.44
C VAL A 160 2.52 -6.32 3.56
N SER A 161 3.50 -6.73 2.75
CA SER A 161 3.99 -8.11 2.75
C SER A 161 4.83 -8.44 3.99
N ASP A 162 4.71 -9.67 4.46
CA ASP A 162 5.49 -10.14 5.61
C ASP A 162 6.92 -10.55 5.23
N PRO A 163 7.88 -10.26 6.13
CA PRO A 163 7.80 -9.47 7.36
C PRO A 163 7.91 -7.96 7.05
N VAL A 164 6.89 -7.20 7.41
CA VAL A 164 6.67 -5.79 7.01
C VAL A 164 7.86 -4.88 7.28
N ASP A 165 8.27 -4.74 8.54
CA ASP A 165 9.33 -3.79 8.93
C ASP A 165 10.69 -4.10 8.29
N PRO A 166 11.16 -5.37 8.27
CA PRO A 166 12.40 -5.72 7.58
C PRO A 166 12.34 -5.42 6.07
N LEU A 167 11.20 -5.73 5.40
CA LEU A 167 11.02 -5.48 3.97
C LEU A 167 10.95 -3.98 3.67
N ALA A 168 10.23 -3.20 4.47
CA ALA A 168 10.22 -1.74 4.37
C ALA A 168 11.64 -1.15 4.48
N LYS A 169 12.49 -1.68 5.37
CA LYS A 169 13.91 -1.29 5.48
C LYS A 169 14.71 -1.66 4.24
N VAL A 170 14.47 -2.84 3.65
CA VAL A 170 15.11 -3.26 2.39
C VAL A 170 14.73 -2.29 1.28
N PHE A 171 13.43 -2.00 1.14
CA PHE A 171 12.93 -1.04 0.14
C PHE A 171 13.58 0.33 0.32
N LEU A 172 13.55 0.89 1.50
CA LEU A 172 14.13 2.21 1.80
C LEU A 172 15.60 2.30 1.43
N LYS A 173 16.40 1.30 1.81
CA LYS A 173 17.84 1.26 1.51
C LYS A 173 18.14 1.18 0.01
N LYS A 174 17.31 0.49 -0.75
CA LYS A 174 17.54 0.24 -2.18
C LYS A 174 16.96 1.36 -3.07
N SER A 175 15.79 1.88 -2.72
CA SER A 175 15.11 2.92 -3.49
C SER A 175 15.78 4.29 -3.36
N GLY A 176 16.39 4.58 -2.20
CA GLY A 176 16.91 5.91 -1.88
C GLY A 176 15.82 6.95 -1.62
N LEU A 177 14.58 6.53 -1.39
CA LEU A 177 13.48 7.41 -1.00
C LEU A 177 13.73 8.01 0.39
N HIS A 178 13.06 9.11 0.69
CA HIS A 178 13.09 9.66 2.04
C HIS A 178 12.33 8.74 3.01
N PRO A 179 12.77 8.59 4.28
CA PRO A 179 12.10 7.70 5.26
C PRO A 179 10.61 7.96 5.44
N THR A 180 10.14 9.19 5.27
CA THR A 180 8.70 9.54 5.34
C THR A 180 7.88 9.03 4.16
N GLN A 181 8.53 8.59 3.09
CA GLN A 181 7.88 8.02 1.91
C GLN A 181 7.71 6.50 1.98
N VAL A 182 8.21 5.85 3.01
CA VAL A 182 8.12 4.39 3.18
C VAL A 182 7.42 4.07 4.49
N GLN A 183 6.28 3.41 4.39
CA GLN A 183 5.48 3.03 5.56
C GLN A 183 5.13 1.54 5.52
N GLY A 184 5.22 0.88 6.66
CA GLY A 184 4.80 -0.50 6.84
C GLY A 184 3.41 -0.59 7.46
N PHE A 185 2.58 -1.48 6.94
CA PHE A 185 1.22 -1.72 7.41
C PHE A 185 1.05 -3.21 7.77
N GLY A 186 1.09 -3.55 9.03
CA GLY A 186 0.98 -4.94 9.47
C GLY A 186 0.66 -5.10 10.95
N LEU A 187 1.12 -4.19 11.77
CA LEU A 187 1.00 -4.29 13.24
C LEU A 187 -0.42 -4.05 13.77
N GLY A 188 -1.31 -3.45 13.00
CA GLY A 188 -2.68 -3.17 13.44
C GLY A 188 -3.63 -4.36 13.36
N VAL A 189 -3.16 -5.52 12.88
CA VAL A 189 -3.99 -6.71 12.62
C VAL A 189 -3.71 -7.84 13.61
N MET A 190 -2.70 -7.67 14.48
CA MET A 190 -2.34 -8.66 15.50
C MET A 190 -2.90 -8.30 16.87
#